data_ca2fc831993e2912424e78731dbdbf1c
#
_entry.id   ca2fc831993e2912424e78731dbdbf1c
#
_cell.length_a   1.000
_cell.length_b   1.000
_cell.length_c   1.000
_cell.angle_alpha   90.00
_cell.angle_beta   90.00
_cell.angle_gamma   90.00
#
_symmetry.space_group_name_H-M   'P 1'
#
loop_
_entity.id
_entity.type
_entity.pdbx_description
1 polymer ?
#
loop_
_entity_poly.entity_id
_entity_poly.type
_entity_poly.pdbx_seq_one_letter_code
_entity_poly.pdbx_strand_id
1 'polypeptide(L)'
;GEPSEETYLGEDLVQIKDRSTFFAQLEWIPEIEGDYDIHVWVDADDQINEENEENNIAFKPISVFTLPDLRIRDQDIGFSNNHPKPGDNIQIFAMVRNIENLTAENFTVFFYDMRTHSILGEIEMSIEGLQTEVVIIPWTVTSPGEHEIIVIVDRYNIIEEIDETNNRASKIINVLNPHIPDIFFMAAPH
;
A
#
# COMPACT_ATOMS: atom_id res chain seq x y z
N GLY A 1 -5.78 -6.47 -40.40
CA GLY A 1 -7.22 -6.48 -40.10
C GLY A 1 -7.58 -5.15 -39.54
N GLU A 2 -8.75 -4.61 -39.91
CA GLU A 2 -9.21 -3.38 -39.30
C GLU A 2 -9.39 -3.63 -37.80
N PRO A 3 -9.06 -2.64 -36.95
CA PRO A 3 -9.35 -2.74 -35.52
C PRO A 3 -10.83 -3.02 -35.34
N SER A 4 -11.18 -4.02 -34.53
CA SER A 4 -12.54 -4.29 -34.10
C SER A 4 -13.02 -3.13 -33.21
N GLU A 5 -14.28 -2.80 -33.08
CA GLU A 5 -14.90 -1.65 -32.33
C GLU A 5 -14.10 -1.17 -31.09
N GLU A 6 -12.85 -0.81 -31.34
CA GLU A 6 -11.86 -0.52 -30.33
C GLU A 6 -12.00 0.89 -29.87
N THR A 7 -11.69 1.05 -28.65
CA THR A 7 -11.83 2.29 -27.91
C THR A 7 -10.96 3.36 -28.55
N TYR A 8 -11.58 4.31 -29.22
CA TYR A 8 -10.91 5.52 -29.67
C TYR A 8 -10.43 6.31 -28.46
N LEU A 9 -9.12 6.52 -28.38
CA LEU A 9 -8.51 7.17 -27.22
C LEU A 9 -8.44 8.68 -27.40
N GLY A 10 -8.39 9.19 -28.61
CA GLY A 10 -8.34 10.60 -28.95
C GLY A 10 -7.47 10.92 -30.14
N GLU A 11 -7.44 12.18 -30.52
CA GLU A 11 -6.63 12.71 -31.60
C GLU A 11 -5.97 14.03 -31.18
N ASP A 12 -4.84 14.34 -31.82
CA ASP A 12 -4.13 15.61 -31.70
C ASP A 12 -3.83 16.16 -33.09
N LEU A 13 -4.27 17.39 -33.36
CA LEU A 13 -3.98 18.06 -34.61
C LEU A 13 -2.63 18.73 -34.54
N VAL A 14 -1.65 18.16 -35.25
CA VAL A 14 -0.27 18.62 -35.21
C VAL A 14 0.16 19.25 -36.54
N GLN A 15 1.07 20.20 -36.48
CA GLN A 15 1.71 20.78 -37.64
C GLN A 15 3.21 20.51 -37.57
N ILE A 16 3.72 19.68 -38.48
CA ILE A 16 5.14 19.29 -38.53
C ILE A 16 5.82 20.10 -39.62
N LYS A 17 6.91 20.80 -39.28
CA LYS A 17 7.75 21.51 -40.21
C LYS A 17 8.66 20.53 -40.95
N ASP A 18 9.07 20.90 -42.18
CA ASP A 18 10.01 20.10 -42.96
C ASP A 18 11.24 19.68 -42.14
N ARG A 19 11.56 18.37 -42.21
CA ARG A 19 12.68 17.75 -41.47
C ARG A 19 12.68 17.90 -39.97
N SER A 20 11.49 18.01 -39.36
CA SER A 20 11.33 18.10 -37.90
C SER A 20 10.57 16.89 -37.34
N THR A 21 10.62 16.73 -36.05
CA THR A 21 9.89 15.70 -35.28
C THR A 21 8.94 16.38 -34.32
N PHE A 22 7.78 15.79 -34.12
CA PHE A 22 6.79 16.20 -33.13
C PHE A 22 6.47 15.04 -32.20
N PHE A 23 6.25 15.35 -30.90
CA PHE A 23 5.76 14.38 -29.94
C PHE A 23 4.29 14.67 -29.66
N ALA A 24 3.40 13.77 -30.09
CA ALA A 24 2.01 13.78 -29.65
C ALA A 24 1.89 13.07 -28.29
N GLN A 25 1.03 13.55 -27.44
CA GLN A 25 0.80 12.97 -26.12
C GLN A 25 -0.69 12.87 -25.86
N LEU A 26 -1.13 11.70 -25.41
CA LEU A 26 -2.49 11.43 -24.98
C LEU A 26 -2.44 10.73 -23.64
N GLU A 27 -3.31 11.14 -22.70
CA GLU A 27 -3.53 10.42 -21.45
C GLU A 27 -4.62 9.37 -21.66
N TRP A 28 -4.34 8.15 -21.24
CA TRP A 28 -5.29 7.05 -21.22
C TRP A 28 -5.29 6.40 -19.85
N ILE A 29 -6.49 6.23 -19.27
CA ILE A 29 -6.70 5.52 -18.01
C ILE A 29 -7.42 4.22 -18.35
N PRO A 30 -6.75 3.06 -18.32
CA PRO A 30 -7.39 1.79 -18.57
C PRO A 30 -8.39 1.47 -17.44
N GLU A 31 -9.59 1.02 -17.80
CA GLU A 31 -10.63 0.62 -16.85
C GLU A 31 -10.63 -0.89 -16.56
N ILE A 32 -10.03 -1.66 -17.44
CA ILE A 32 -10.04 -3.12 -17.39
C ILE A 32 -8.62 -3.63 -17.55
N GLU A 33 -8.25 -4.63 -16.76
CA GLU A 33 -7.00 -5.36 -16.93
C GLU A 33 -7.00 -6.20 -18.22
N GLY A 34 -5.84 -6.38 -18.81
CA GLY A 34 -5.68 -7.15 -20.04
C GLY A 34 -4.52 -6.68 -20.89
N ASP A 35 -4.31 -7.38 -21.98
CA ASP A 35 -3.32 -7.01 -22.98
C ASP A 35 -3.98 -6.15 -24.05
N TYR A 36 -3.35 -5.02 -24.33
CA TYR A 36 -3.81 -4.02 -25.29
C TYR A 36 -2.75 -3.77 -26.35
N ASP A 37 -3.16 -3.57 -27.59
CA ASP A 37 -2.32 -3.03 -28.63
C ASP A 37 -2.70 -1.56 -28.87
N ILE A 38 -1.84 -0.65 -28.46
CA ILE A 38 -2.05 0.78 -28.71
C ILE A 38 -1.60 1.11 -30.12
N HIS A 39 -2.56 1.45 -30.98
CA HIS A 39 -2.33 1.85 -32.34
C HIS A 39 -2.29 3.37 -32.48
N VAL A 40 -1.37 3.87 -33.28
CA VAL A 40 -1.26 5.29 -33.62
C VAL A 40 -1.27 5.41 -35.15
N TRP A 41 -2.18 6.23 -35.65
CA TRP A 41 -2.25 6.60 -37.06
C TRP A 41 -1.83 8.05 -37.21
N VAL A 42 -0.95 8.30 -38.19
CA VAL A 42 -0.63 9.64 -38.69
C VAL A 42 -1.42 9.83 -39.97
N ASP A 43 -2.01 11.01 -40.13
CA ASP A 43 -2.87 11.32 -41.31
C ASP A 43 -3.96 10.28 -41.56
N ALA A 44 -4.70 9.93 -40.49
CA ALA A 44 -5.71 8.88 -40.53
C ALA A 44 -6.82 9.10 -41.60
N ASP A 45 -7.06 10.36 -41.97
CA ASP A 45 -8.06 10.77 -42.99
C ASP A 45 -7.48 10.92 -44.40
N ASP A 46 -6.18 10.57 -44.60
CA ASP A 46 -5.50 10.63 -45.92
C ASP A 46 -5.60 12.03 -46.55
N GLN A 47 -5.36 13.08 -45.76
CA GLN A 47 -5.47 14.48 -46.20
C GLN A 47 -4.16 15.01 -46.80
N ILE A 48 -3.04 14.41 -46.49
CA ILE A 48 -1.71 14.76 -46.98
C ILE A 48 -1.23 13.69 -47.94
N ASN A 49 -1.03 14.04 -49.19
CA ASN A 49 -0.52 13.10 -50.18
C ASN A 49 0.98 12.88 -49.95
N GLU A 50 1.39 11.70 -49.60
CA GLU A 50 2.74 11.29 -49.25
C GLU A 50 3.39 10.37 -50.31
N GLU A 51 4.71 10.24 -50.27
CA GLU A 51 5.41 9.31 -51.15
C GLU A 51 5.20 7.84 -50.77
N ASN A 52 4.86 7.61 -49.47
CA ASN A 52 4.61 6.29 -48.93
C ASN A 52 3.51 6.34 -47.86
N GLU A 53 2.33 5.93 -48.25
CA GLU A 53 1.14 5.87 -47.37
C GLU A 53 1.11 4.61 -46.47
N GLU A 54 2.07 3.69 -46.62
CA GLU A 54 2.09 2.43 -45.84
C GLU A 54 2.83 2.54 -44.49
N ASN A 55 3.45 3.70 -44.21
CA ASN A 55 4.24 3.91 -42.97
C ASN A 55 3.56 4.79 -41.91
N ASN A 56 2.27 5.07 -42.08
CA ASN A 56 1.48 5.98 -41.28
C ASN A 56 0.88 5.32 -40.04
N ILE A 57 1.15 4.02 -39.83
CA ILE A 57 0.58 3.25 -38.72
C ILE A 57 1.71 2.65 -37.89
N ALA A 58 1.62 2.80 -36.60
CA ALA A 58 2.47 2.10 -35.64
C ALA A 58 1.62 1.54 -34.51
N PHE A 59 2.08 0.47 -33.88
CA PHE A 59 1.43 -0.05 -32.66
C PHE A 59 2.46 -0.46 -31.61
N LYS A 60 2.01 -0.49 -30.36
CA LYS A 60 2.81 -0.97 -29.23
C LYS A 60 1.92 -1.79 -28.30
N PRO A 61 2.29 -3.05 -27.99
CA PRO A 61 1.60 -3.82 -26.97
C PRO A 61 1.89 -3.25 -25.57
N ILE A 62 0.87 -3.28 -24.71
CA ILE A 62 0.94 -2.93 -23.30
C ILE A 62 0.06 -3.89 -22.51
N SER A 63 0.56 -4.38 -21.38
CA SER A 63 -0.24 -5.17 -20.42
C SER A 63 -0.66 -4.28 -19.28
N VAL A 64 -1.96 -4.31 -18.97
CA VAL A 64 -2.57 -3.65 -17.83
C VAL A 64 -2.96 -4.74 -16.83
N PHE A 65 -2.45 -4.65 -15.63
CA PHE A 65 -2.78 -5.56 -14.54
C PHE A 65 -3.03 -4.76 -13.26
N THR A 66 -3.88 -5.31 -12.41
CA THR A 66 -4.09 -4.79 -11.06
C THR A 66 -3.15 -5.50 -10.10
N LEU A 67 -2.76 -4.81 -9.04
CA LEU A 67 -2.01 -5.37 -7.93
C LEU A 67 -2.84 -5.17 -6.66
N PRO A 68 -2.66 -5.97 -5.62
CA PRO A 68 -3.18 -5.66 -4.30
C PRO A 68 -2.50 -4.40 -3.73
N ASP A 69 -3.07 -3.83 -2.68
CA ASP A 69 -2.48 -2.74 -1.92
C ASP A 69 -2.80 -2.96 -0.44
N LEU A 70 -1.84 -3.51 0.29
CA LEU A 70 -1.93 -3.82 1.71
C LEU A 70 -1.57 -2.58 2.52
N ARG A 71 -2.45 -2.17 3.41
CA ARG A 71 -2.26 -0.94 4.17
C ARG A 71 -2.52 -1.11 5.66
N ILE A 72 -1.68 -0.44 6.45
CA ILE A 72 -1.87 -0.26 7.88
C ILE A 72 -1.57 1.19 8.29
N ARG A 73 -2.29 1.71 9.28
CA ARG A 73 -2.10 3.04 9.87
C ARG A 73 -1.94 2.93 11.39
N ASP A 74 -1.43 3.97 12.04
CA ASP A 74 -1.28 4.07 13.49
C ASP A 74 -2.61 3.87 14.25
N GLN A 75 -3.71 4.40 13.71
CA GLN A 75 -5.06 4.23 14.26
C GLN A 75 -5.59 2.79 14.17
N ASP A 76 -5.06 1.98 13.27
CA ASP A 76 -5.45 0.58 13.06
C ASP A 76 -4.76 -0.36 14.07
N ILE A 77 -3.81 0.14 14.87
CA ILE A 77 -3.15 -0.61 15.94
C ILE A 77 -3.83 -0.29 17.27
N GLY A 78 -4.09 -1.30 18.08
CA GLY A 78 -4.73 -1.14 19.39
C GLY A 78 -4.25 -2.16 20.42
N PHE A 79 -4.65 -1.93 21.67
CA PHE A 79 -4.26 -2.74 22.82
C PHE A 79 -5.49 -3.08 23.67
N SER A 80 -5.55 -4.30 24.20
CA SER A 80 -6.64 -4.72 25.09
C SER A 80 -6.61 -4.01 26.46
N ASN A 81 -5.45 -3.45 26.83
CA ASN A 81 -5.28 -2.57 28.00
C ASN A 81 -4.32 -1.43 27.62
N ASN A 82 -4.76 -0.19 27.73
CA ASN A 82 -3.95 0.99 27.38
C ASN A 82 -3.04 1.49 28.53
N HIS A 83 -3.15 0.90 29.72
CA HIS A 83 -2.35 1.24 30.90
C HIS A 83 -1.80 -0.01 31.58
N PRO A 84 -1.05 -0.86 30.85
CA PRO A 84 -0.52 -2.10 31.40
C PRO A 84 0.61 -1.83 32.38
N LYS A 85 0.93 -2.83 33.20
CA LYS A 85 2.09 -2.89 34.09
C LYS A 85 3.02 -4.01 33.66
N PRO A 86 4.31 -3.97 34.05
CA PRO A 86 5.19 -5.11 33.85
C PRO A 86 4.61 -6.39 34.48
N GLY A 87 4.59 -7.45 33.71
CA GLY A 87 3.98 -8.74 34.07
C GLY A 87 2.55 -8.93 33.55
N ASP A 88 1.88 -7.89 33.07
CA ASP A 88 0.56 -8.03 32.45
C ASP A 88 0.66 -8.76 31.11
N ASN A 89 -0.33 -9.63 30.87
CA ASN A 89 -0.56 -10.24 29.57
C ASN A 89 -1.69 -9.49 28.88
N ILE A 90 -1.38 -8.81 27.81
CA ILE A 90 -2.34 -8.07 26.98
C ILE A 90 -2.34 -8.58 25.56
N GLN A 91 -3.29 -8.12 24.76
CA GLN A 91 -3.34 -8.36 23.32
C GLN A 91 -2.99 -7.09 22.58
N ILE A 92 -2.23 -7.25 21.52
CA ILE A 92 -2.03 -6.24 20.48
C ILE A 92 -2.88 -6.67 19.29
N PHE A 93 -3.65 -5.77 18.72
CA PHE A 93 -4.40 -6.00 17.51
C PHE A 93 -4.04 -4.98 16.44
N ALA A 94 -4.03 -5.45 15.20
CA ALA A 94 -3.77 -4.66 14.03
C ALA A 94 -4.84 -4.93 12.98
N MET A 95 -5.47 -3.88 12.45
CA MET A 95 -6.38 -3.96 11.32
C MET A 95 -5.59 -3.78 10.03
N VAL A 96 -5.43 -4.85 9.26
CA VAL A 96 -4.79 -4.83 7.95
C VAL A 96 -5.86 -4.74 6.87
N ARG A 97 -5.64 -3.91 5.88
CA ARG A 97 -6.58 -3.70 4.78
C ARG A 97 -5.89 -4.01 3.46
N ASN A 98 -6.58 -4.73 2.62
CA ASN A 98 -6.32 -4.73 1.19
C ASN A 98 -7.29 -3.73 0.55
N ILE A 99 -6.79 -2.65 -0.01
CA ILE A 99 -7.62 -1.56 -0.53
C ILE A 99 -7.87 -1.65 -2.03
N GLU A 100 -7.36 -2.71 -2.66
CA GLU A 100 -7.56 -3.02 -4.07
C GLU A 100 -8.30 -4.35 -4.27
N ASN A 101 -8.73 -4.63 -5.50
CA ASN A 101 -9.60 -5.77 -5.83
C ASN A 101 -8.89 -7.12 -5.82
N LEU A 102 -7.57 -7.15 -6.04
CA LEU A 102 -6.83 -8.40 -6.14
C LEU A 102 -6.50 -8.95 -4.74
N THR A 103 -6.66 -10.26 -4.56
CA THR A 103 -6.31 -10.94 -3.32
C THR A 103 -4.80 -10.92 -3.09
N ALA A 104 -4.37 -10.59 -1.88
CA ALA A 104 -3.01 -10.75 -1.41
C ALA A 104 -2.88 -12.07 -0.64
N GLU A 105 -2.01 -12.97 -1.10
CA GLU A 105 -1.90 -14.32 -0.53
C GLU A 105 -0.53 -14.58 0.12
N ASN A 106 -0.54 -15.26 1.29
CA ASN A 106 0.65 -15.80 1.93
C ASN A 106 1.72 -14.76 2.31
N PHE A 107 1.29 -13.59 2.77
CA PHE A 107 2.18 -12.57 3.34
C PHE A 107 2.20 -12.64 4.87
N THR A 108 3.15 -11.93 5.49
CA THR A 108 3.30 -11.90 6.95
C THR A 108 2.98 -10.55 7.55
N VAL A 109 2.35 -10.56 8.74
CA VAL A 109 2.20 -9.38 9.61
C VAL A 109 3.14 -9.52 10.79
N PHE A 110 4.07 -8.59 10.92
CA PHE A 110 5.15 -8.61 11.88
C PHE A 110 4.96 -7.53 12.95
N PHE A 111 5.18 -7.91 14.21
CA PHE A 111 5.06 -7.04 15.37
C PHE A 111 6.39 -6.92 16.10
N TYR A 112 6.81 -5.69 16.38
CA TYR A 112 8.09 -5.40 17.00
C TYR A 112 7.98 -4.30 18.05
N ASP A 113 8.66 -4.48 19.18
CA ASP A 113 8.80 -3.48 20.23
C ASP A 113 10.17 -2.79 20.13
N MET A 114 10.15 -1.50 19.79
CA MET A 114 11.37 -0.71 19.63
C MET A 114 12.14 -0.51 20.92
N ARG A 115 11.43 -0.46 22.07
CA ARG A 115 12.05 -0.26 23.37
C ARG A 115 12.92 -1.45 23.80
N THR A 116 12.38 -2.65 23.67
CA THR A 116 13.06 -3.88 24.09
C THR A 116 13.85 -4.53 22.97
N HIS A 117 13.77 -4.00 21.74
CA HIS A 117 14.34 -4.58 20.54
C HIS A 117 13.88 -6.04 20.32
N SER A 118 12.61 -6.33 20.63
CA SER A 118 12.06 -7.68 20.62
C SER A 118 11.01 -7.86 19.54
N ILE A 119 11.05 -9.01 18.87
CA ILE A 119 9.95 -9.50 18.03
C ILE A 119 8.85 -9.96 18.99
N LEU A 120 7.64 -9.42 18.82
CA LEU A 120 6.47 -9.78 19.62
C LEU A 120 5.66 -10.90 18.98
N GLY A 121 5.65 -10.95 17.64
CA GLY A 121 4.97 -11.99 16.89
C GLY A 121 5.08 -11.78 15.39
N GLU A 122 4.76 -12.84 14.66
CA GLU A 122 4.69 -12.88 13.21
C GLU A 122 3.56 -13.84 12.81
N ILE A 123 2.65 -13.39 11.97
CA ILE A 123 1.48 -14.15 11.55
C ILE A 123 1.42 -14.15 10.03
N GLU A 124 1.38 -15.34 9.44
CA GLU A 124 1.11 -15.53 8.01
C GLU A 124 -0.40 -15.47 7.75
N MET A 125 -0.79 -14.75 6.71
CA MET A 125 -2.19 -14.57 6.34
C MET A 125 -2.38 -14.24 4.86
N SER A 126 -3.65 -14.22 4.44
CA SER A 126 -4.10 -13.75 3.13
C SER A 126 -5.32 -12.86 3.33
N ILE A 127 -5.51 -11.87 2.46
CA ILE A 127 -6.67 -10.96 2.49
C ILE A 127 -7.25 -10.86 1.09
N GLU A 128 -8.55 -11.12 0.96
CA GLU A 128 -9.28 -10.88 -0.28
C GLU A 128 -9.30 -9.39 -0.63
N GLY A 129 -9.49 -9.12 -1.92
CA GLY A 129 -9.59 -7.73 -2.40
C GLY A 129 -10.67 -6.94 -1.66
N LEU A 130 -10.42 -5.68 -1.36
CA LEU A 130 -11.30 -4.74 -0.66
C LEU A 130 -11.73 -5.18 0.75
N GLN A 131 -11.02 -6.17 1.34
CA GLN A 131 -11.33 -6.65 2.69
C GLN A 131 -10.40 -6.05 3.75
N THR A 132 -10.85 -6.24 4.98
CA THR A 132 -10.12 -5.85 6.19
C THR A 132 -10.10 -7.02 7.15
N GLU A 133 -8.91 -7.38 7.63
CA GLU A 133 -8.72 -8.44 8.59
C GLU A 133 -8.05 -7.93 9.86
N VAL A 134 -8.36 -8.57 10.97
CA VAL A 134 -7.79 -8.21 12.28
C VAL A 134 -6.83 -9.29 12.74
N VAL A 135 -5.58 -8.91 12.89
CA VAL A 135 -4.53 -9.78 13.46
C VAL A 135 -4.39 -9.48 14.94
N ILE A 136 -4.33 -10.52 15.77
CA ILE A 136 -4.23 -10.41 17.22
C ILE A 136 -3.05 -11.27 17.70
N ILE A 137 -2.14 -10.64 18.47
CA ILE A 137 -1.06 -11.36 19.15
C ILE A 137 -1.12 -11.14 20.67
N PRO A 138 -0.73 -12.13 21.49
CA PRO A 138 -0.49 -11.91 22.91
C PRO A 138 0.84 -11.18 23.13
N TRP A 139 0.89 -10.30 24.13
CA TRP A 139 2.10 -9.63 24.55
C TRP A 139 2.21 -9.63 26.06
N THR A 140 3.29 -10.23 26.61
CA THR A 140 3.66 -10.11 28.01
C THR A 140 4.56 -8.88 28.18
N VAL A 141 4.04 -7.88 28.85
CA VAL A 141 4.76 -6.61 29.07
C VAL A 141 5.91 -6.84 30.06
N THR A 142 7.14 -6.49 29.69
CA THR A 142 8.32 -6.81 30.48
C THR A 142 8.93 -5.61 31.23
N SER A 143 8.75 -4.39 30.74
CA SER A 143 9.39 -3.21 31.31
C SER A 143 8.45 -2.01 31.35
N PRO A 144 8.60 -1.08 32.31
CA PRO A 144 7.81 0.14 32.39
C PRO A 144 8.33 1.19 31.40
N GLY A 145 7.48 2.19 31.10
CA GLY A 145 7.79 3.34 30.26
C GLY A 145 7.15 3.26 28.90
N GLU A 146 7.62 4.09 28.00
CA GLU A 146 7.09 4.21 26.64
C GLU A 146 7.60 3.07 25.75
N HIS A 147 6.69 2.36 25.09
CA HIS A 147 6.95 1.34 24.09
C HIS A 147 6.35 1.78 22.77
N GLU A 148 7.16 1.87 21.75
CA GLU A 148 6.71 2.05 20.37
C GLU A 148 6.57 0.67 19.74
N ILE A 149 5.32 0.28 19.49
CA ILE A 149 4.99 -0.98 18.81
C ILE A 149 4.89 -0.71 17.32
N ILE A 150 5.75 -1.34 16.56
CA ILE A 150 5.76 -1.29 15.09
C ILE A 150 5.04 -2.52 14.56
N VAL A 151 4.18 -2.29 13.58
CA VAL A 151 3.55 -3.33 12.77
C VAL A 151 3.99 -3.14 11.32
N ILE A 152 4.45 -4.23 10.69
CA ILE A 152 4.84 -4.25 9.28
C ILE A 152 4.04 -5.36 8.61
N VAL A 153 3.29 -4.99 7.59
CA VAL A 153 2.56 -5.89 6.71
C VAL A 153 3.47 -6.22 5.54
N ASP A 154 3.45 -7.46 5.10
CA ASP A 154 4.35 -7.99 4.07
C ASP A 154 5.83 -7.59 4.24
N ARG A 155 6.36 -7.87 5.42
CA ARG A 155 7.75 -7.53 5.79
C ARG A 155 8.79 -7.97 4.77
N TYR A 156 8.56 -9.06 4.07
CA TYR A 156 9.51 -9.67 3.15
C TYR A 156 9.31 -9.25 1.70
N ASN A 157 8.34 -8.36 1.45
CA ASN A 157 7.97 -7.87 0.11
C ASN A 157 7.72 -9.04 -0.86
N ILE A 158 6.90 -10.00 -0.42
CA ILE A 158 6.52 -11.19 -1.19
C ILE A 158 5.42 -10.81 -2.20
N ILE A 159 4.54 -9.89 -1.80
CA ILE A 159 3.49 -9.34 -2.62
C ILE A 159 4.02 -8.11 -3.35
N GLU A 160 3.88 -8.06 -4.65
CA GLU A 160 4.06 -6.82 -5.42
C GLU A 160 2.79 -5.99 -5.29
N GLU A 161 2.91 -4.74 -4.85
CA GLU A 161 1.79 -3.88 -4.48
C GLU A 161 1.77 -2.57 -5.27
N ILE A 162 0.62 -1.90 -5.29
CA ILE A 162 0.51 -0.56 -5.91
C ILE A 162 1.31 0.47 -5.11
N ASP A 163 1.27 0.41 -3.76
CA ASP A 163 2.01 1.30 -2.87
C ASP A 163 2.73 0.53 -1.75
N GLU A 164 4.02 0.28 -1.93
CA GLU A 164 4.91 -0.39 -0.96
C GLU A 164 5.26 0.48 0.26
N THR A 165 4.79 1.73 0.32
CA THR A 165 5.17 2.67 1.38
C THR A 165 4.15 2.74 2.52
N ASN A 166 2.98 2.15 2.37
CA ASN A 166 1.86 2.22 3.31
C ASN A 166 1.72 0.96 4.20
N ASN A 167 2.67 0.03 4.12
CA ASN A 167 2.70 -1.28 4.80
C ASN A 167 3.28 -1.24 6.21
N ARG A 168 3.58 -0.06 6.74
CA ARG A 168 4.20 0.10 8.04
C ARG A 168 3.53 1.17 8.87
N ALA A 169 3.20 0.82 10.11
CA ALA A 169 2.69 1.77 11.10
C ALA A 169 3.31 1.53 12.47
N SER A 170 3.22 2.53 13.36
CA SER A 170 3.60 2.37 14.76
C SER A 170 2.61 3.03 15.71
N LYS A 171 2.56 2.51 16.94
CA LYS A 171 1.76 3.09 17.99
C LYS A 171 2.47 3.03 19.34
N ILE A 172 2.42 4.14 20.04
CA ILE A 172 3.01 4.26 21.38
C ILE A 172 2.01 3.79 22.44
N ILE A 173 2.50 3.01 23.39
CA ILE A 173 1.81 2.63 24.62
C ILE A 173 2.70 2.92 25.84
N ASN A 174 2.10 3.53 26.86
CA ASN A 174 2.79 3.83 28.12
C ASN A 174 2.51 2.75 29.15
N VAL A 175 3.55 2.00 29.50
CA VAL A 175 3.52 0.98 30.55
C VAL A 175 3.78 1.64 31.90
N LEU A 176 2.85 1.45 32.83
CA LEU A 176 2.91 2.07 34.15
C LEU A 176 4.14 1.58 34.95
N ASN A 177 4.78 2.50 35.65
CA ASN A 177 5.83 2.15 36.61
C ASN A 177 5.21 1.81 37.96
N PRO A 178 5.21 0.56 38.41
CA PRO A 178 4.61 0.18 39.71
C PRO A 178 5.37 0.70 40.94
N HIS A 179 6.54 1.34 40.74
CA HIS A 179 7.48 1.68 41.80
C HIS A 179 7.56 3.17 42.17
N ILE A 180 6.52 3.96 41.93
CA ILE A 180 6.42 5.29 42.53
C ILE A 180 5.38 5.19 43.68
N PRO A 181 5.80 4.91 44.94
CA PRO A 181 4.88 5.04 46.05
C PRO A 181 4.55 6.53 46.20
N ASP A 182 3.27 6.86 46.29
CA ASP A 182 2.83 8.16 46.79
C ASP A 182 3.26 8.29 48.25
N ILE A 183 4.35 9.01 48.52
CA ILE A 183 4.79 9.31 49.85
C ILE A 183 4.01 10.55 50.31
N PHE A 184 2.92 10.34 51.02
CA PHE A 184 2.25 11.42 51.75
C PHE A 184 3.00 11.72 53.04
N PHE A 185 3.55 12.92 53.19
CA PHE A 185 3.96 13.44 54.49
C PHE A 185 2.68 13.76 55.29
N MET A 186 2.36 12.93 56.26
CA MET A 186 1.43 13.34 57.28
C MET A 186 2.21 14.23 58.29
N ALA A 187 1.89 15.54 58.33
CA ALA A 187 2.38 16.42 59.34
C ALA A 187 1.84 15.92 60.71
N ALA A 188 2.73 15.71 61.67
CA ALA A 188 2.32 15.34 63.03
C ALA A 188 1.47 16.46 63.59
N PRO A 189 0.34 16.14 64.27
CA PRO A 189 -0.43 17.16 65.00
C PRO A 189 0.40 17.70 66.16
N HIS A 190 0.44 19.02 66.25
CA HIS A 190 1.00 19.75 67.45
C HIS A 190 0.13 19.61 68.67
#